data_cdec4a0fa8d930633588c70ef1d6ddec
#
_entry.id   cdec4a0fa8d930633588c70ef1d6ddec
#
_cell.length_a   1.000
_cell.length_b   1.000
_cell.length_c   1.000
_cell.angle_alpha   90.00
_cell.angle_beta   90.00
_cell.angle_gamma   90.00
#
_symmetry.space_group_name_H-M   'P 1'
#
loop_
_entity.id
_entity.type
_entity.pdbx_description
1 polymer ?
#
loop_
_entity_poly.entity_id
_entity_poly.type
_entity_poly.pdbx_seq_one_letter_code
_entity_poly.pdbx_strand_id
1 'polypeptide(L)'
;MLTLPSSPDFRLDNQRALVTGGSRGIGFAAAVALARAGAQVWIAARNAGQLSEAAGLAAQDGLRLQTLELDITDTAQVRQRLGALPDFNILVNSAGLARHQPFLEVSEENYDAVMALNLRATFFLSQQVARRMKAGGIAGSIIHISSQMGHVGGPERSVYCASKFALEGLTKTMALELGEAGIRVNTLCPTFIATELSRASLSDPEFSRYVLDNIKLRRLGTLEDVMGPVVFLASPAAALITGAALLVDGGWTAT
;
A
#
# COMPACT_ATOMS: atom_id res chain seq x y z
N MET A 1 27.75 13.04 28.65
CA MET A 1 28.66 12.07 28.02
C MET A 1 28.18 11.75 26.64
N LEU A 2 29.05 11.74 25.66
CA LEU A 2 28.71 11.22 24.31
C LEU A 2 28.57 9.70 24.41
N THR A 3 27.41 9.17 23.99
CA THR A 3 27.18 7.73 23.85
C THR A 3 27.13 7.39 22.38
N LEU A 4 27.65 6.23 22.00
CA LEU A 4 27.58 5.76 20.64
C LEU A 4 26.12 5.42 20.29
N PRO A 5 25.51 6.05 19.25
CA PRO A 5 24.17 5.67 18.80
C PRO A 5 24.22 4.31 18.10
N SER A 6 23.15 3.53 18.24
CA SER A 6 22.99 2.26 17.53
C SER A 6 22.13 2.45 16.26
N SER A 7 22.49 1.77 15.17
CA SER A 7 21.65 1.74 13.98
C SER A 7 20.33 1.02 14.24
N PRO A 8 19.20 1.55 13.76
CA PRO A 8 17.92 0.85 13.90
C PRO A 8 17.92 -0.44 13.05
N ASP A 9 17.16 -1.43 13.51
CA ASP A 9 16.94 -2.68 12.81
C ASP A 9 15.77 -2.57 11.82
N PHE A 10 15.85 -3.32 10.73
CA PHE A 10 14.77 -3.49 9.74
C PHE A 10 14.00 -4.80 9.95
N ARG A 11 14.33 -5.57 10.98
CA ARG A 11 13.64 -6.82 11.32
C ARG A 11 12.22 -6.54 11.84
N LEU A 12 11.32 -7.46 11.51
CA LEU A 12 9.91 -7.41 11.88
C LEU A 12 9.51 -8.67 12.66
N ASP A 13 10.45 -9.25 13.38
CA ASP A 13 10.19 -10.45 14.17
C ASP A 13 9.09 -10.19 15.21
N ASN A 14 8.19 -11.14 15.36
CA ASN A 14 7.00 -11.05 16.20
C ASN A 14 5.97 -9.99 15.78
N GLN A 15 6.14 -9.32 14.64
CA GLN A 15 5.13 -8.42 14.09
C GLN A 15 4.12 -9.19 13.23
N ARG A 16 2.88 -8.77 13.30
CA ARG A 16 1.78 -9.28 12.45
C ARG A 16 1.37 -8.22 11.45
N ALA A 17 1.36 -8.58 10.18
CA ALA A 17 1.04 -7.69 9.08
C ALA A 17 -0.21 -8.15 8.32
N LEU A 18 -1.08 -7.20 7.99
CA LEU A 18 -2.19 -7.37 7.06
C LEU A 18 -1.89 -6.60 5.78
N VAL A 19 -1.93 -7.27 4.63
CA VAL A 19 -1.71 -6.66 3.32
C VAL A 19 -2.94 -6.86 2.44
N THR A 20 -3.65 -5.79 2.10
CA THR A 20 -4.76 -5.86 1.15
C THR A 20 -4.29 -5.81 -0.29
N GLY A 21 -5.01 -6.46 -1.21
CA GLY A 21 -4.53 -6.64 -2.58
C GLY A 21 -3.26 -7.51 -2.65
N GLY A 22 -3.05 -8.37 -1.65
CA GLY A 22 -1.82 -9.14 -1.46
C GLY A 22 -1.69 -10.38 -2.37
N SER A 23 -2.66 -10.63 -3.26
CA SER A 23 -2.60 -11.80 -4.16
C SER A 23 -1.74 -11.59 -5.40
N ARG A 24 -1.36 -10.35 -5.74
CA ARG A 24 -0.53 -10.02 -6.92
C ARG A 24 0.11 -8.63 -6.82
N GLY A 25 1.02 -8.35 -7.76
CA GLY A 25 1.61 -7.01 -7.96
C GLY A 25 2.27 -6.45 -6.71
N ILE A 26 2.10 -5.15 -6.47
CA ILE A 26 2.74 -4.41 -5.36
C ILE A 26 2.34 -5.00 -4.00
N GLY A 27 1.06 -5.38 -3.81
CA GLY A 27 0.61 -5.97 -2.56
C GLY A 27 1.28 -7.30 -2.26
N PHE A 28 1.45 -8.17 -3.25
CA PHE A 28 2.18 -9.43 -3.08
C PHE A 28 3.67 -9.20 -2.79
N ALA A 29 4.32 -8.28 -3.53
CA ALA A 29 5.71 -7.91 -3.26
C ALA A 29 5.90 -7.35 -1.84
N ALA A 30 4.98 -6.50 -1.37
CA ALA A 30 4.97 -5.99 0.00
C ALA A 30 4.84 -7.13 1.02
N ALA A 31 3.93 -8.09 0.78
CA ALA A 31 3.74 -9.24 1.66
C ALA A 31 5.00 -10.12 1.75
N VAL A 32 5.63 -10.41 0.61
CA VAL A 32 6.90 -11.15 0.54
C VAL A 32 8.02 -10.41 1.28
N ALA A 33 8.13 -9.10 1.09
CA ALA A 33 9.15 -8.28 1.76
C ALA A 33 9.01 -8.31 3.29
N LEU A 34 7.77 -8.12 3.78
CA LEU A 34 7.47 -8.17 5.22
C LEU A 34 7.73 -9.56 5.81
N ALA A 35 7.37 -10.64 5.08
CA ALA A 35 7.65 -12.01 5.51
C ALA A 35 9.15 -12.32 5.57
N ARG A 36 9.94 -11.88 4.58
CA ARG A 36 11.41 -12.00 4.59
C ARG A 36 12.06 -11.20 5.73
N ALA A 37 11.44 -10.08 6.12
CA ALA A 37 11.88 -9.31 7.28
C ALA A 37 11.51 -9.96 8.64
N GLY A 38 10.72 -11.04 8.65
CA GLY A 38 10.37 -11.82 9.84
C GLY A 38 8.92 -11.66 10.32
N ALA A 39 8.10 -10.87 9.64
CA ALA A 39 6.70 -10.69 10.03
C ALA A 39 5.84 -11.93 9.74
N GLN A 40 4.82 -12.15 10.55
CA GLN A 40 3.71 -13.05 10.24
C GLN A 40 2.72 -12.28 9.34
N VAL A 41 2.53 -12.72 8.10
CA VAL A 41 1.80 -11.93 7.11
C VAL A 41 0.48 -12.60 6.71
N TRP A 42 -0.59 -11.81 6.73
CA TRP A 42 -1.89 -12.12 6.13
C TRP A 42 -2.05 -11.33 4.84
N ILE A 43 -2.34 -12.05 3.75
CA ILE A 43 -2.69 -11.45 2.46
C ILE A 43 -4.21 -11.49 2.27
N ALA A 44 -4.82 -10.34 2.00
CA ALA A 44 -6.25 -10.22 1.81
C ALA A 44 -6.61 -9.85 0.37
N ALA A 45 -7.55 -10.56 -0.22
CA ALA A 45 -8.15 -10.27 -1.53
C ALA A 45 -9.52 -10.97 -1.66
N ARG A 46 -10.27 -10.63 -2.70
CA ARG A 46 -11.60 -11.22 -2.95
C ARG A 46 -11.57 -12.62 -3.55
N ASN A 47 -10.49 -12.97 -4.25
CA ASN A 47 -10.38 -14.23 -4.98
C ASN A 47 -9.53 -15.23 -4.18
N ALA A 48 -10.18 -16.26 -3.63
CA ALA A 48 -9.52 -17.29 -2.85
C ALA A 48 -8.49 -18.10 -3.66
N GLY A 49 -8.76 -18.35 -4.95
CA GLY A 49 -7.83 -19.05 -5.84
C GLY A 49 -6.52 -18.29 -6.04
N GLN A 50 -6.61 -16.99 -6.32
CA GLN A 50 -5.42 -16.13 -6.43
C GLN A 50 -4.63 -16.01 -5.11
N LEU A 51 -5.33 -16.00 -3.97
CA LEU A 51 -4.68 -16.01 -2.66
C LEU A 51 -3.91 -17.31 -2.43
N SER A 52 -4.53 -18.46 -2.78
CA SER A 52 -3.89 -19.78 -2.65
C SER A 52 -2.67 -19.91 -3.56
N GLU A 53 -2.75 -19.43 -4.80
CA GLU A 53 -1.63 -19.40 -5.74
C GLU A 53 -0.47 -18.53 -5.20
N ALA A 54 -0.76 -17.32 -4.73
CA ALA A 54 0.22 -16.42 -4.15
C ALA A 54 0.91 -17.02 -2.90
N ALA A 55 0.14 -17.64 -2.01
CA ALA A 55 0.67 -18.31 -0.83
C ALA A 55 1.51 -19.55 -1.21
N GLY A 56 1.07 -20.32 -2.22
CA GLY A 56 1.82 -21.46 -2.76
C GLY A 56 3.15 -21.05 -3.38
N LEU A 57 3.17 -19.95 -4.14
CA LEU A 57 4.41 -19.40 -4.71
C LEU A 57 5.38 -18.95 -3.61
N ALA A 58 4.90 -18.26 -2.59
CA ALA A 58 5.73 -17.85 -1.45
C ALA A 58 6.29 -19.05 -0.67
N ALA A 59 5.50 -20.13 -0.55
CA ALA A 59 5.92 -21.35 0.13
C ALA A 59 7.07 -22.09 -0.58
N GLN A 60 7.16 -21.98 -1.91
CA GLN A 60 8.30 -22.53 -2.68
C GLN A 60 9.64 -21.87 -2.29
N ASP A 61 9.56 -20.62 -1.80
CA ASP A 61 10.71 -19.85 -1.31
C ASP A 61 10.85 -19.89 0.24
N GLY A 62 10.18 -20.84 0.88
CA GLY A 62 10.20 -21.05 2.34
C GLY A 62 9.43 -20.01 3.15
N LEU A 63 8.64 -19.14 2.51
CA LEU A 63 7.85 -18.11 3.18
C LEU A 63 6.43 -18.60 3.46
N ARG A 64 5.89 -18.24 4.63
CA ARG A 64 4.52 -18.57 5.00
C ARG A 64 3.63 -17.34 4.98
N LEU A 65 2.72 -17.27 3.99
CA LEU A 65 1.66 -16.26 3.92
C LEU A 65 0.32 -16.89 4.32
N GLN A 66 -0.41 -16.24 5.21
CA GLN A 66 -1.77 -16.63 5.56
C GLN A 66 -2.76 -15.93 4.63
N THR A 67 -3.78 -16.64 4.19
CA THR A 67 -4.77 -16.11 3.25
C THR A 67 -6.03 -15.64 3.98
N LEU A 68 -6.58 -14.51 3.56
CA LEU A 68 -7.83 -13.95 4.04
C LEU A 68 -8.70 -13.56 2.84
N GLU A 69 -9.72 -14.36 2.55
CA GLU A 69 -10.73 -13.96 1.58
C GLU A 69 -11.59 -12.86 2.17
N LEU A 70 -11.50 -11.65 1.56
CA LEU A 70 -12.13 -10.44 2.08
C LEU A 70 -12.40 -9.45 0.95
N ASP A 71 -13.65 -9.00 0.85
CA ASP A 71 -13.99 -7.78 0.12
C ASP A 71 -13.90 -6.58 1.08
N ILE A 72 -12.88 -5.75 0.91
CA ILE A 72 -12.67 -4.60 1.78
C ILE A 72 -13.71 -3.49 1.56
N THR A 73 -14.51 -3.55 0.49
CA THR A 73 -15.62 -2.60 0.25
C THR A 73 -16.83 -2.91 1.12
N ASP A 74 -16.97 -4.16 1.57
CA ASP A 74 -17.97 -4.59 2.56
C ASP A 74 -17.47 -4.35 3.99
N THR A 75 -17.84 -3.21 4.55
CA THR A 75 -17.40 -2.82 5.91
C THR A 75 -17.97 -3.70 7.02
N ALA A 76 -19.09 -4.41 6.80
CA ALA A 76 -19.64 -5.37 7.74
C ALA A 76 -18.79 -6.65 7.76
N GLN A 77 -18.46 -7.18 6.58
CA GLN A 77 -17.55 -8.31 6.43
C GLN A 77 -16.18 -7.99 7.02
N VAL A 78 -15.63 -6.78 6.77
CA VAL A 78 -14.35 -6.33 7.35
C VAL A 78 -14.39 -6.43 8.88
N ARG A 79 -15.42 -5.89 9.54
CA ARG A 79 -15.54 -5.95 11.01
C ARG A 79 -15.61 -7.39 11.51
N GLN A 80 -16.44 -8.22 10.89
CA GLN A 80 -16.61 -9.62 11.28
C GLN A 80 -15.30 -10.43 11.13
N ARG A 81 -14.66 -10.32 9.95
CA ARG A 81 -13.45 -11.11 9.64
C ARG A 81 -12.27 -10.67 10.49
N LEU A 82 -12.05 -9.37 10.66
CA LEU A 82 -10.97 -8.87 11.53
C LEU A 82 -11.22 -9.23 13.01
N GLY A 83 -12.48 -9.29 13.46
CA GLY A 83 -12.83 -9.69 14.82
C GLY A 83 -12.38 -11.12 15.17
N ALA A 84 -12.26 -12.01 14.20
CA ALA A 84 -11.81 -13.39 14.36
C ALA A 84 -10.29 -13.58 14.22
N LEU A 85 -9.54 -12.51 13.93
CA LEU A 85 -8.10 -12.55 13.72
C LEU A 85 -7.34 -11.88 14.88
N PRO A 86 -6.06 -12.19 15.07
CA PRO A 86 -5.22 -11.45 16.02
C PRO A 86 -5.11 -9.97 15.64
N ASP A 87 -4.67 -9.14 16.58
CA ASP A 87 -4.36 -7.75 16.29
C ASP A 87 -3.10 -7.64 15.44
N PHE A 88 -3.12 -6.69 14.51
CA PHE A 88 -2.02 -6.44 13.61
C PHE A 88 -1.16 -5.27 14.11
N ASN A 89 0.16 -5.36 13.89
CA ASN A 89 1.11 -4.28 14.12
C ASN A 89 1.33 -3.45 12.85
N ILE A 90 1.11 -4.08 11.68
CA ILE A 90 1.36 -3.47 10.38
C ILE A 90 0.13 -3.66 9.50
N LEU A 91 -0.31 -2.57 8.86
CA LEU A 91 -1.32 -2.60 7.81
C LEU A 91 -0.74 -2.00 6.53
N VAL A 92 -0.78 -2.76 5.43
CA VAL A 92 -0.47 -2.25 4.09
C VAL A 92 -1.75 -2.24 3.26
N ASN A 93 -2.26 -1.06 2.97
CA ASN A 93 -3.39 -0.85 2.07
C ASN A 93 -2.88 -0.76 0.64
N SER A 94 -2.88 -1.89 -0.07
CA SER A 94 -2.43 -1.97 -1.47
C SER A 94 -3.55 -2.30 -2.46
N ALA A 95 -4.73 -2.67 -1.99
CA ALA A 95 -5.87 -2.86 -2.88
C ALA A 95 -6.25 -1.52 -3.53
N GLY A 96 -6.36 -1.51 -4.85
CA GLY A 96 -6.68 -0.31 -5.61
C GLY A 96 -7.13 -0.61 -7.02
N LEU A 97 -7.79 0.35 -7.63
CA LEU A 97 -8.35 0.32 -8.97
C LEU A 97 -7.98 1.61 -9.70
N ALA A 98 -7.63 1.47 -10.97
CA ALA A 98 -7.50 2.58 -11.90
C ALA A 98 -8.42 2.33 -13.11
N ARG A 99 -9.28 3.29 -13.42
CA ARG A 99 -10.08 3.33 -14.64
C ARG A 99 -9.75 4.63 -15.36
N HIS A 100 -9.14 4.52 -16.54
CA HIS A 100 -8.66 5.66 -17.30
C HIS A 100 -9.72 6.08 -18.31
N GLN A 101 -10.09 7.36 -18.28
CA GLN A 101 -11.05 7.96 -19.19
C GLN A 101 -10.75 9.47 -19.32
N PRO A 102 -10.96 10.08 -20.51
CA PRO A 102 -10.99 11.53 -20.63
C PRO A 102 -11.96 12.14 -19.62
N PHE A 103 -11.61 13.29 -19.07
CA PHE A 103 -12.38 13.90 -17.96
C PHE A 103 -13.87 14.07 -18.29
N LEU A 104 -14.18 14.50 -19.52
CA LEU A 104 -15.57 14.72 -19.98
C LEU A 104 -16.36 13.43 -20.20
N GLU A 105 -15.70 12.28 -20.23
CA GLU A 105 -16.30 10.96 -20.50
C GLU A 105 -16.40 10.08 -19.25
N VAL A 106 -15.92 10.57 -18.12
CA VAL A 106 -15.97 9.81 -16.85
C VAL A 106 -17.41 9.56 -16.46
N SER A 107 -17.80 8.29 -16.37
CA SER A 107 -19.12 7.90 -15.88
C SER A 107 -19.16 7.90 -14.34
N GLU A 108 -20.36 8.14 -13.78
CA GLU A 108 -20.58 8.02 -12.32
C GLU A 108 -20.20 6.64 -11.81
N GLU A 109 -20.52 5.57 -12.55
CA GLU A 109 -20.14 4.20 -12.19
C GLU A 109 -18.62 4.03 -12.04
N ASN A 110 -17.83 4.60 -12.98
CA ASN A 110 -16.38 4.54 -12.90
C ASN A 110 -15.83 5.38 -11.76
N TYR A 111 -16.40 6.56 -11.52
CA TYR A 111 -16.09 7.40 -10.37
C TYR A 111 -16.34 6.64 -9.06
N ASP A 112 -17.54 6.12 -8.88
CA ASP A 112 -17.94 5.43 -7.65
C ASP A 112 -17.09 4.19 -7.40
N ALA A 113 -16.82 3.39 -8.43
CA ALA A 113 -16.01 2.19 -8.30
C ALA A 113 -14.57 2.50 -7.82
N VAL A 114 -13.95 3.54 -8.38
CA VAL A 114 -12.59 3.96 -7.99
C VAL A 114 -12.59 4.53 -6.58
N MET A 115 -13.50 5.44 -6.26
CA MET A 115 -13.58 6.08 -4.94
C MET A 115 -13.98 5.09 -3.83
N ALA A 116 -14.90 4.17 -4.13
CA ALA A 116 -15.31 3.14 -3.19
C ALA A 116 -14.15 2.25 -2.77
N LEU A 117 -13.30 1.81 -3.71
CA LEU A 117 -12.17 0.93 -3.39
C LEU A 117 -10.97 1.72 -2.85
N ASN A 118 -10.51 2.75 -3.60
CA ASN A 118 -9.24 3.41 -3.29
C ASN A 118 -9.30 4.26 -2.02
N LEU A 119 -10.46 4.88 -1.72
CA LEU A 119 -10.59 5.79 -0.59
C LEU A 119 -11.51 5.25 0.50
N ARG A 120 -12.80 4.98 0.18
CA ARG A 120 -13.77 4.59 1.20
C ARG A 120 -13.40 3.29 1.91
N ALA A 121 -13.06 2.24 1.15
CA ALA A 121 -12.67 0.95 1.72
C ALA A 121 -11.39 1.06 2.54
N THR A 122 -10.38 1.76 2.02
CA THR A 122 -9.11 2.05 2.71
C THR A 122 -9.34 2.78 4.02
N PHE A 123 -10.23 3.80 4.03
CA PHE A 123 -10.57 4.56 5.22
C PHE A 123 -11.14 3.65 6.32
N PHE A 124 -12.21 2.89 6.02
CA PHE A 124 -12.90 2.10 7.03
C PHE A 124 -12.09 0.88 7.50
N LEU A 125 -11.31 0.26 6.62
CA LEU A 125 -10.39 -0.80 7.02
C LEU A 125 -9.31 -0.25 7.97
N SER A 126 -8.69 0.87 7.61
CA SER A 126 -7.68 1.51 8.45
C SER A 126 -8.24 1.92 9.81
N GLN A 127 -9.47 2.44 9.84
CA GLN A 127 -10.17 2.77 11.08
C GLN A 127 -10.35 1.54 11.99
N GLN A 128 -10.77 0.40 11.41
CA GLN A 128 -10.95 -0.83 12.19
C GLN A 128 -9.62 -1.34 12.75
N VAL A 129 -8.56 -1.36 11.94
CA VAL A 129 -7.23 -1.81 12.38
C VAL A 129 -6.66 -0.85 13.43
N ALA A 130 -6.73 0.47 13.20
CA ALA A 130 -6.24 1.48 14.13
C ALA A 130 -6.98 1.44 15.50
N ARG A 131 -8.31 1.22 15.50
CA ARG A 131 -9.08 1.02 16.74
C ARG A 131 -8.55 -0.16 17.56
N ARG A 132 -8.23 -1.27 16.90
CA ARG A 132 -7.69 -2.47 17.56
C ARG A 132 -6.26 -2.24 18.03
N MET A 133 -5.41 -1.59 17.22
CA MET A 133 -4.07 -1.19 17.65
C MET A 133 -4.14 -0.33 18.93
N LYS A 134 -4.98 0.71 18.94
CA LYS A 134 -5.14 1.60 20.09
C LYS A 134 -5.67 0.86 21.31
N ALA A 135 -6.70 0.03 21.16
CA ALA A 135 -7.27 -0.75 22.27
C ALA A 135 -6.29 -1.77 22.85
N GLY A 136 -5.43 -2.36 22.02
CA GLY A 136 -4.39 -3.31 22.42
C GLY A 136 -3.07 -2.67 22.87
N GLY A 137 -2.95 -1.34 22.88
CA GLY A 137 -1.70 -0.64 23.23
C GLY A 137 -0.57 -0.93 22.22
N ILE A 138 -0.90 -1.21 20.98
CA ILE A 138 0.04 -1.58 19.92
C ILE A 138 0.53 -0.32 19.22
N ALA A 139 1.81 0.01 19.37
CA ALA A 139 2.50 0.97 18.53
C ALA A 139 2.67 0.36 17.13
N GLY A 140 1.90 0.86 16.14
CA GLY A 140 1.77 0.23 14.84
C GLY A 140 2.27 1.07 13.67
N SER A 141 2.26 0.47 12.47
CA SER A 141 2.53 1.16 11.21
C SER A 141 1.43 0.89 10.19
N ILE A 142 0.82 1.95 9.67
CA ILE A 142 -0.16 1.90 8.58
C ILE A 142 0.50 2.51 7.35
N ILE A 143 0.55 1.75 6.26
CA ILE A 143 1.16 2.16 5.00
C ILE A 143 0.09 2.13 3.91
N HIS A 144 -0.19 3.27 3.32
CA HIS A 144 -1.07 3.35 2.16
C HIS A 144 -0.23 3.32 0.88
N ILE A 145 -0.51 2.39 -0.02
CA ILE A 145 0.06 2.43 -1.36
C ILE A 145 -0.71 3.49 -2.16
N SER A 146 -0.11 4.66 -2.21
CA SER A 146 -0.59 5.80 -2.98
C SER A 146 -0.06 5.76 -4.42
N SER A 147 0.41 6.86 -4.92
CA SER A 147 1.01 6.99 -6.26
C SER A 147 1.73 8.34 -6.34
N GLN A 148 2.71 8.50 -7.26
CA GLN A 148 3.14 9.84 -7.64
C GLN A 148 1.96 10.69 -8.15
N MET A 149 0.88 10.05 -8.66
CA MET A 149 -0.37 10.72 -9.03
C MET A 149 -1.19 11.24 -7.83
N GLY A 150 -0.73 11.06 -6.61
CA GLY A 150 -1.19 11.78 -5.41
C GLY A 150 -0.51 13.14 -5.22
N HIS A 151 0.45 13.50 -6.08
CA HIS A 151 1.26 14.73 -6.03
C HIS A 151 1.24 15.51 -7.34
N VAL A 152 0.98 14.84 -8.46
CA VAL A 152 0.89 15.44 -9.80
C VAL A 152 -0.34 14.91 -10.54
N GLY A 153 -0.81 15.66 -11.54
CA GLY A 153 -1.87 15.21 -12.45
C GLY A 153 -1.37 14.26 -13.53
N GLY A 154 -2.29 13.58 -14.18
CA GLY A 154 -2.03 12.78 -15.38
C GLY A 154 -3.22 12.80 -16.33
N PRO A 155 -3.00 12.83 -17.66
CA PRO A 155 -4.07 12.75 -18.63
C PRO A 155 -4.94 11.51 -18.40
N GLU A 156 -6.25 11.63 -18.56
CA GLU A 156 -7.24 10.55 -18.41
C GLU A 156 -7.29 9.90 -17.02
N ARG A 157 -6.75 10.55 -15.99
CA ARG A 157 -6.62 9.98 -14.64
C ARG A 157 -7.29 10.81 -13.56
N SER A 158 -8.27 11.64 -13.92
CA SER A 158 -8.90 12.59 -13.01
C SER A 158 -9.39 11.93 -11.71
N VAL A 159 -10.19 10.86 -11.80
CA VAL A 159 -10.74 10.16 -10.61
C VAL A 159 -9.64 9.45 -9.83
N TYR A 160 -8.70 8.80 -10.54
CA TYR A 160 -7.57 8.13 -9.89
C TYR A 160 -6.70 9.12 -9.12
N CYS A 161 -6.31 10.24 -9.76
CA CYS A 161 -5.56 11.31 -9.09
C CYS A 161 -6.34 11.83 -7.88
N ALA A 162 -7.63 12.18 -8.04
CA ALA A 162 -8.47 12.64 -6.93
C ALA A 162 -8.46 11.66 -5.75
N SER A 163 -8.59 10.34 -6.01
CA SER A 163 -8.54 9.31 -4.97
C SER A 163 -7.17 9.25 -4.26
N LYS A 164 -6.06 9.45 -4.99
CA LYS A 164 -4.72 9.41 -4.42
C LYS A 164 -4.36 10.70 -3.66
N PHE A 165 -4.75 11.87 -4.15
CA PHE A 165 -4.65 13.13 -3.39
C PHE A 165 -5.46 13.08 -2.09
N ALA A 166 -6.68 12.51 -2.13
CA ALA A 166 -7.49 12.32 -0.93
C ALA A 166 -6.80 11.37 0.07
N LEU A 167 -6.10 10.35 -0.41
CA LEU A 167 -5.35 9.42 0.43
C LEU A 167 -4.14 10.09 1.11
N GLU A 168 -3.45 11.02 0.43
CA GLU A 168 -2.40 11.84 1.04
C GLU A 168 -2.95 12.72 2.18
N GLY A 169 -4.10 13.36 1.96
CA GLY A 169 -4.78 14.14 2.99
C GLY A 169 -5.21 13.29 4.19
N LEU A 170 -5.82 12.13 3.93
CA LEU A 170 -6.23 11.16 4.95
C LEU A 170 -5.02 10.71 5.79
N THR A 171 -3.90 10.39 5.15
CA THR A 171 -2.66 9.96 5.82
C THR A 171 -2.17 10.99 6.83
N LYS A 172 -2.17 12.28 6.46
CA LYS A 172 -1.75 13.37 7.35
C LYS A 172 -2.66 13.49 8.57
N THR A 173 -3.97 13.45 8.36
CA THR A 173 -4.95 13.54 9.46
C THR A 173 -4.84 12.34 10.40
N MET A 174 -4.74 11.12 9.85
CA MET A 174 -4.54 9.92 10.66
C MET A 174 -3.24 9.98 11.47
N ALA A 175 -2.15 10.51 10.90
CA ALA A 175 -0.88 10.68 11.63
C ALA A 175 -1.02 11.63 12.82
N LEU A 176 -1.77 12.73 12.67
CA LEU A 176 -2.06 13.67 13.77
C LEU A 176 -2.90 13.01 14.89
N GLU A 177 -3.94 12.27 14.53
CA GLU A 177 -4.88 11.70 15.49
C GLU A 177 -4.38 10.43 16.20
N LEU A 178 -3.47 9.68 15.56
CA LEU A 178 -3.01 8.39 16.04
C LEU A 178 -1.59 8.42 16.63
N GLY A 179 -0.88 9.53 16.47
CA GLY A 179 0.52 9.68 16.88
C GLY A 179 0.72 9.48 18.38
N GLU A 180 -0.18 9.99 19.23
CA GLU A 180 -0.12 9.79 20.70
C GLU A 180 -0.25 8.32 21.11
N ALA A 181 -0.92 7.50 20.29
CA ALA A 181 -1.01 6.06 20.49
C ALA A 181 0.20 5.29 19.92
N GLY A 182 1.24 5.98 19.43
CA GLY A 182 2.41 5.37 18.81
C GLY A 182 2.14 4.76 17.43
N ILE A 183 1.01 5.06 16.80
CA ILE A 183 0.65 4.52 15.49
C ILE A 183 1.11 5.49 14.41
N ARG A 184 2.02 5.06 13.55
CA ARG A 184 2.53 5.82 12.41
C ARG A 184 1.70 5.56 11.18
N VAL A 185 1.44 6.58 10.38
CA VAL A 185 0.69 6.47 9.13
C VAL A 185 1.45 7.20 8.03
N ASN A 186 1.80 6.48 6.96
CA ASN A 186 2.57 7.03 5.85
C ASN A 186 2.02 6.54 4.51
N THR A 187 2.35 7.24 3.44
CA THR A 187 2.12 6.76 2.08
C THR A 187 3.42 6.29 1.44
N LEU A 188 3.34 5.26 0.62
CA LEU A 188 4.33 4.87 -0.37
C LEU A 188 3.78 5.24 -1.74
N CYS A 189 4.51 6.04 -2.50
CA CYS A 189 4.05 6.67 -3.74
C CYS A 189 4.86 6.19 -4.95
N PRO A 190 4.58 4.98 -5.48
CA PRO A 190 5.28 4.48 -6.65
C PRO A 190 4.88 5.26 -7.92
N THR A 191 5.78 5.28 -8.89
CA THR A 191 5.46 5.54 -10.29
C THR A 191 4.97 4.26 -11.00
N PHE A 192 5.12 4.18 -12.32
CA PHE A 192 4.79 3.00 -13.10
C PHE A 192 5.72 1.84 -12.74
N ILE A 193 5.16 0.85 -12.06
CA ILE A 193 5.81 -0.41 -11.74
C ILE A 193 5.40 -1.44 -12.80
N ALA A 194 6.37 -2.18 -13.33
CA ALA A 194 6.13 -3.24 -14.31
C ALA A 194 5.32 -4.39 -13.67
N THR A 195 4.01 -4.34 -13.83
CA THR A 195 3.05 -5.32 -13.32
C THR A 195 2.08 -5.70 -14.43
N GLU A 196 1.27 -6.73 -14.20
CA GLU A 196 0.18 -7.08 -15.11
C GLU A 196 -0.79 -5.91 -15.32
N LEU A 197 -1.07 -5.15 -14.26
CA LEU A 197 -1.98 -3.99 -14.32
C LEU A 197 -1.46 -2.87 -15.24
N SER A 198 -0.16 -2.60 -15.22
CA SER A 198 0.45 -1.52 -16.02
C SER A 198 0.75 -1.95 -17.46
N ARG A 199 0.81 -3.25 -17.74
CA ARG A 199 1.20 -3.80 -19.04
C ARG A 199 0.31 -3.29 -20.17
N ALA A 200 -1.01 -3.27 -19.96
CA ALA A 200 -1.97 -2.82 -20.97
C ALA A 200 -1.73 -1.36 -21.40
N SER A 201 -1.54 -0.46 -20.45
CA SER A 201 -1.26 0.96 -20.73
C SER A 201 0.12 1.17 -21.36
N LEU A 202 1.12 0.39 -20.96
CA LEU A 202 2.49 0.48 -21.48
C LEU A 202 2.69 -0.20 -22.83
N SER A 203 1.69 -0.89 -23.37
CA SER A 203 1.74 -1.47 -24.73
C SER A 203 1.63 -0.42 -25.84
N ASP A 204 1.12 0.77 -25.55
CA ASP A 204 1.18 1.91 -26.45
C ASP A 204 2.59 2.54 -26.44
N PRO A 205 3.28 2.57 -27.60
CA PRO A 205 4.67 3.08 -27.66
C PRO A 205 4.78 4.58 -27.34
N GLU A 206 3.77 5.39 -27.68
CA GLU A 206 3.80 6.83 -27.40
C GLU A 206 3.63 7.07 -25.89
N PHE A 207 2.68 6.39 -25.27
CA PHE A 207 2.47 6.46 -23.84
C PHE A 207 3.68 5.91 -23.07
N SER A 208 4.26 4.79 -23.52
CA SER A 208 5.47 4.22 -22.91
C SER A 208 6.65 5.19 -22.95
N ARG A 209 6.83 5.89 -24.10
CA ARG A 209 7.86 6.93 -24.23
C ARG A 209 7.59 8.09 -23.28
N TYR A 210 6.34 8.60 -23.22
CA TYR A 210 5.94 9.64 -22.30
C TYR A 210 6.26 9.26 -20.84
N VAL A 211 5.95 8.04 -20.44
CA VAL A 211 6.26 7.54 -19.09
C VAL A 211 7.76 7.55 -18.83
N LEU A 212 8.56 7.00 -19.75
CA LEU A 212 10.01 6.92 -19.59
C LEU A 212 10.69 8.30 -19.62
N ASP A 213 10.16 9.26 -20.35
CA ASP A 213 10.67 10.63 -20.39
C ASP A 213 10.42 11.39 -19.08
N ASN A 214 9.34 11.05 -18.38
CA ASN A 214 9.07 11.65 -17.08
C ASN A 214 9.84 10.97 -15.96
N ILE A 215 10.14 9.67 -16.03
CA ILE A 215 11.00 8.98 -15.04
C ILE A 215 12.47 9.35 -15.29
N LYS A 216 13.05 10.16 -14.41
CA LYS A 216 14.44 10.66 -14.60
C LYS A 216 15.50 9.57 -14.56
N LEU A 217 15.22 8.45 -13.86
CA LEU A 217 16.06 7.26 -13.89
C LEU A 217 15.89 6.41 -15.17
N ARG A 218 15.03 6.84 -16.13
CA ARG A 218 14.86 6.28 -17.47
C ARG A 218 14.54 4.77 -17.49
N ARG A 219 13.90 4.25 -16.45
CA ARG A 219 13.39 2.88 -16.40
C ARG A 219 12.05 2.82 -15.65
N LEU A 220 11.25 1.86 -15.97
CA LEU A 220 10.10 1.50 -15.14
C LEU A 220 10.59 1.00 -13.77
N GLY A 221 9.77 1.18 -12.76
CA GLY A 221 9.98 0.51 -11.50
C GLY A 221 9.71 -0.99 -11.62
N THR A 222 10.37 -1.79 -10.79
CA THR A 222 10.09 -3.21 -10.60
C THR A 222 9.40 -3.45 -9.25
N LEU A 223 8.92 -4.66 -9.00
CA LEU A 223 8.34 -5.00 -7.70
C LEU A 223 9.37 -4.90 -6.57
N GLU A 224 10.64 -5.18 -6.87
CA GLU A 224 11.74 -5.09 -5.92
C GLU A 224 11.99 -3.64 -5.46
N ASP A 225 11.76 -2.64 -6.32
CA ASP A 225 11.93 -1.22 -5.98
C ASP A 225 10.98 -0.77 -4.85
N VAL A 226 9.84 -1.44 -4.66
CA VAL A 226 8.88 -1.11 -3.59
C VAL A 226 9.09 -1.92 -2.31
N MET A 227 9.82 -3.04 -2.37
CA MET A 227 9.97 -3.96 -1.24
C MET A 227 10.75 -3.35 -0.07
N GLY A 228 11.91 -2.74 -0.35
CA GLY A 228 12.73 -2.06 0.66
C GLY A 228 11.98 -0.93 1.37
N PRO A 229 11.38 0.02 0.62
CA PRO A 229 10.56 1.09 1.17
C PRO A 229 9.41 0.62 2.08
N VAL A 230 8.73 -0.47 1.74
CA VAL A 230 7.67 -1.04 2.59
C VAL A 230 8.25 -1.54 3.93
N VAL A 231 9.35 -2.30 3.89
CA VAL A 231 10.03 -2.78 5.10
C VAL A 231 10.52 -1.61 5.95
N PHE A 232 11.12 -0.59 5.33
CA PHE A 232 11.56 0.63 6.00
C PHE A 232 10.41 1.30 6.77
N LEU A 233 9.30 1.61 6.10
CA LEU A 233 8.16 2.26 6.73
C LEU A 233 7.50 1.39 7.81
N ALA A 234 7.54 0.07 7.68
CA ALA A 234 7.01 -0.86 8.67
C ALA A 234 7.90 -0.99 9.92
N SER A 235 9.20 -0.81 9.79
CA SER A 235 10.21 -1.13 10.79
C SER A 235 10.50 0.01 11.78
N PRO A 236 11.24 -0.27 12.87
CA PRO A 236 11.77 0.75 13.78
C PRO A 236 12.68 1.79 13.11
N ALA A 237 13.25 1.51 11.94
CA ALA A 237 14.06 2.46 11.19
C ALA A 237 13.27 3.72 10.78
N ALA A 238 11.93 3.64 10.72
CA ALA A 238 11.03 4.76 10.45
C ALA A 238 10.32 5.28 11.71
N ALA A 239 10.89 5.09 12.92
CA ALA A 239 10.21 5.38 14.20
C ALA A 239 9.72 6.82 14.35
N LEU A 240 10.39 7.81 13.74
CA LEU A 240 10.01 9.23 13.78
C LEU A 240 9.34 9.70 12.48
N ILE A 241 8.94 8.77 11.59
CA ILE A 241 8.33 9.10 10.31
C ILE A 241 6.84 8.79 10.37
N THR A 242 6.00 9.83 10.36
CA THR A 242 4.54 9.74 10.27
C THR A 242 3.99 10.93 9.50
N GLY A 243 2.89 10.75 8.76
CA GLY A 243 2.28 11.76 7.90
C GLY A 243 3.09 12.07 6.65
N ALA A 244 4.10 11.27 6.34
CA ALA A 244 5.02 11.47 5.23
C ALA A 244 4.59 10.70 3.97
N ALA A 245 4.94 11.25 2.81
CA ALA A 245 4.88 10.59 1.52
C ALA A 245 6.28 10.15 1.09
N LEU A 246 6.50 8.85 0.94
CA LEU A 246 7.75 8.31 0.41
C LEU A 246 7.60 8.05 -1.08
N LEU A 247 8.15 8.94 -1.88
CA LEU A 247 8.15 8.83 -3.35
C LEU A 247 9.13 7.74 -3.80
N VAL A 248 8.64 6.81 -4.63
CA VAL A 248 9.43 5.75 -5.30
C VAL A 248 9.14 5.87 -6.79
N ASP A 249 9.50 7.00 -7.35
CA ASP A 249 9.01 7.46 -8.66
C ASP A 249 10.12 7.72 -9.69
N GLY A 250 11.36 7.39 -9.36
CA GLY A 250 12.49 7.61 -10.24
C GLY A 250 12.72 9.07 -10.61
N GLY A 251 12.25 10.01 -9.77
CA GLY A 251 12.37 11.45 -9.97
C GLY A 251 11.26 12.05 -10.84
N TRP A 252 10.15 11.37 -11.07
CA TRP A 252 9.03 11.93 -11.84
C TRP A 252 8.55 13.27 -11.26
N THR A 253 8.36 13.33 -9.94
CA THR A 253 7.82 14.52 -9.26
C THR A 253 8.89 15.53 -8.83
N ALA A 254 10.13 15.34 -9.22
CA ALA A 254 11.24 16.27 -8.90
C ALA A 254 11.29 17.54 -9.77
N THR A 255 10.29 17.72 -10.65
CA THR A 255 10.19 18.87 -11.58
C THR A 255 9.06 19.79 -11.20
#